data_cde52623e1a062001b38b1abdba76a45
#
_entry.id   cde52623e1a062001b38b1abdba76a45
#
_cell.length_a   1.000
_cell.length_b   1.000
_cell.length_c   1.000
_cell.angle_alpha   90.00
_cell.angle_beta   90.00
_cell.angle_gamma   90.00
#
_symmetry.space_group_name_H-M   'P 1'
#
loop_
_entity.id
_entity.type
_entity.pdbx_description
1 polymer ?
#
loop_
_entity_poly.entity_id
_entity_poly.type
_entity_poly.pdbx_seq_one_letter_code
_entity_poly.pdbx_strand_id
1 'polypeptide(L)'
;EGDLPKVVYPVADEPMVKWVVDAVRAAGVQRIVLVIGYRAEDVQAVFAGDDDLEYVTQHEQLGTGHAVDVCRDCLADFDGDAYVLAGDGPLIRSETLRTMQEVHREHDAAATLATSTIDDPTGYGRIIRNDQGRFEAIIEHKNATDAQRAISEVYPSYALFDAKRLFDELETLAPDSVTGEVYLTEIPARLHRAGHRVEIVDAVPPEDILSINTMDQLAEVDAILRARL
;
A
#
# COMPACT_ATOMS: atom_id res chain seq x y z
N GLU A 1 11.68 11.44 -19.55
CA GLU A 1 11.23 10.34 -20.43
C GLU A 1 12.13 9.13 -20.10
N GLY A 2 11.85 8.46 -19.00
CA GLY A 2 12.71 7.40 -18.53
C GLY A 2 12.31 6.06 -19.09
N ASP A 3 13.28 5.36 -19.62
CA ASP A 3 13.14 3.97 -20.08
C ASP A 3 13.00 2.98 -18.90
N LEU A 4 13.17 3.45 -17.66
CA LEU A 4 13.14 2.62 -16.44
C LEU A 4 11.77 2.60 -15.78
N PRO A 5 11.39 1.50 -15.11
CA PRO A 5 10.23 1.49 -14.20
C PRO A 5 10.38 2.56 -13.13
N LYS A 6 9.28 3.24 -12.77
CA LYS A 6 9.27 4.31 -11.77
C LYS A 6 9.99 3.93 -10.48
N VAL A 7 9.71 2.72 -9.98
CA VAL A 7 10.22 2.22 -8.69
C VAL A 7 11.74 1.95 -8.66
N VAL A 8 12.40 1.96 -9.83
CA VAL A 8 13.88 1.78 -9.95
C VAL A 8 14.62 3.12 -9.99
N TYR A 9 13.93 4.26 -10.11
CA TYR A 9 14.59 5.55 -10.05
C TYR A 9 15.26 5.76 -8.69
N PRO A 10 16.52 6.27 -8.68
CA PRO A 10 17.24 6.47 -7.45
C PRO A 10 16.68 7.65 -6.65
N VAL A 11 16.60 7.46 -5.35
CA VAL A 11 16.29 8.47 -4.33
C VAL A 11 17.28 8.26 -3.21
N ALA A 12 18.00 9.31 -2.80
CA ALA A 12 19.10 9.23 -1.85
C ALA A 12 20.09 8.09 -2.21
N ASP A 13 20.44 8.02 -3.51
CA ASP A 13 21.40 7.09 -4.14
C ASP A 13 20.96 5.61 -4.22
N GLU A 14 19.75 5.26 -3.78
CA GLU A 14 19.19 3.89 -3.85
C GLU A 14 17.85 3.88 -4.60
N PRO A 15 17.47 2.79 -5.31
CA PRO A 15 16.18 2.65 -5.94
C PRO A 15 15.01 2.80 -4.96
N MET A 16 13.90 3.45 -5.37
CA MET A 16 12.73 3.65 -4.50
C MET A 16 12.25 2.36 -3.86
N VAL A 17 12.11 1.28 -4.65
CA VAL A 17 11.61 -0.01 -4.17
C VAL A 17 12.52 -0.62 -3.11
N LYS A 18 13.82 -0.30 -3.13
CA LYS A 18 14.77 -0.80 -2.14
C LYS A 18 14.49 -0.21 -0.76
N TRP A 19 14.15 1.07 -0.67
CA TRP A 19 13.75 1.70 0.60
C TRP A 19 12.52 1.03 1.21
N VAL A 20 11.54 0.68 0.37
CA VAL A 20 10.33 -0.02 0.83
C VAL A 20 10.68 -1.41 1.35
N VAL A 21 11.47 -2.18 0.59
CA VAL A 21 11.89 -3.53 0.99
C VAL A 21 12.71 -3.49 2.27
N ASP A 22 13.64 -2.55 2.40
CA ASP A 22 14.48 -2.40 3.60
C ASP A 22 13.64 -2.03 4.84
N ALA A 23 12.62 -1.18 4.70
CA ALA A 23 11.69 -0.87 5.79
C ALA A 23 10.85 -2.11 6.21
N VAL A 24 10.41 -2.91 5.24
CA VAL A 24 9.67 -4.15 5.46
C VAL A 24 10.55 -5.18 6.19
N ARG A 25 11.80 -5.36 5.76
CA ARG A 25 12.81 -6.21 6.44
C ARG A 25 13.05 -5.74 7.87
N ALA A 26 13.25 -4.43 8.06
CA ALA A 26 13.45 -3.84 9.38
C ALA A 26 12.23 -3.97 10.28
N ALA A 27 11.02 -4.08 9.73
CA ALA A 27 9.81 -4.38 10.50
C ALA A 27 9.71 -5.85 10.95
N GLY A 28 10.58 -6.73 10.46
CA GLY A 28 10.65 -8.14 10.85
C GLY A 28 9.75 -9.06 9.99
N VAL A 29 9.35 -8.61 8.81
CA VAL A 29 8.63 -9.44 7.84
C VAL A 29 9.57 -10.53 7.33
N GLN A 30 9.08 -11.78 7.29
CA GLN A 30 9.90 -12.95 6.97
C GLN A 30 9.80 -13.37 5.50
N ARG A 31 8.73 -12.99 4.83
CA ARG A 31 8.46 -13.37 3.43
C ARG A 31 8.03 -12.13 2.66
N ILE A 32 8.69 -11.84 1.58
CA ILE A 32 8.43 -10.67 0.75
C ILE A 32 8.17 -11.12 -0.68
N VAL A 33 7.01 -10.76 -1.21
CA VAL A 33 6.61 -11.04 -2.59
C VAL A 33 6.53 -9.71 -3.35
N LEU A 34 7.35 -9.55 -4.38
CA LEU A 34 7.32 -8.40 -5.26
C LEU A 34 6.45 -8.69 -6.48
N VAL A 35 5.36 -7.95 -6.62
CA VAL A 35 4.54 -7.97 -7.83
C VAL A 35 5.21 -7.06 -8.86
N ILE A 36 5.65 -7.68 -9.95
CA ILE A 36 6.38 -7.02 -11.04
C ILE A 36 5.59 -7.09 -12.34
N GLY A 37 5.83 -6.18 -13.25
CA GLY A 37 5.13 -6.11 -14.53
C GLY A 37 6.02 -5.52 -15.61
N TYR A 38 5.78 -4.26 -16.00
CA TYR A 38 6.58 -3.57 -17.00
C TYR A 38 8.07 -3.58 -16.64
N ARG A 39 8.91 -4.12 -17.54
CA ARG A 39 10.38 -4.25 -17.37
C ARG A 39 10.74 -4.91 -16.04
N ALA A 40 10.14 -6.05 -15.77
CA ALA A 40 10.32 -6.82 -14.54
C ALA A 40 11.80 -7.11 -14.22
N GLU A 41 12.62 -7.32 -15.27
CA GLU A 41 14.05 -7.57 -15.18
C GLU A 41 14.84 -6.42 -14.52
N ASP A 42 14.41 -5.18 -14.69
CA ASP A 42 15.08 -4.03 -14.06
C ASP A 42 14.83 -4.02 -12.54
N VAL A 43 13.62 -4.38 -12.11
CA VAL A 43 13.29 -4.49 -10.68
C VAL A 43 14.05 -5.68 -10.06
N GLN A 44 14.10 -6.82 -10.75
CA GLN A 44 14.87 -7.97 -10.29
C GLN A 44 16.37 -7.68 -10.19
N ALA A 45 16.91 -6.87 -11.09
CA ALA A 45 18.33 -6.48 -11.07
C ALA A 45 18.68 -5.64 -9.83
N VAL A 46 17.74 -4.87 -9.26
CA VAL A 46 17.95 -4.13 -8.00
C VAL A 46 18.31 -5.05 -6.84
N PHE A 47 17.74 -6.25 -6.85
CA PHE A 47 17.86 -7.22 -5.76
C PHE A 47 18.67 -8.46 -6.18
N ALA A 48 19.57 -8.30 -7.14
CA ALA A 48 20.41 -9.41 -7.61
C ALA A 48 21.29 -9.94 -6.46
N GLY A 49 21.02 -11.15 -6.02
CA GLY A 49 21.69 -11.81 -4.89
C GLY A 49 20.91 -11.80 -3.57
N ASP A 50 19.70 -11.24 -3.55
CA ASP A 50 18.80 -11.30 -2.41
C ASP A 50 17.92 -12.56 -2.54
N ASP A 51 18.21 -13.59 -1.73
CA ASP A 51 17.51 -14.88 -1.79
C ASP A 51 16.18 -14.90 -0.99
N ASP A 52 15.84 -13.81 -0.30
CA ASP A 52 14.65 -13.67 0.56
C ASP A 52 13.44 -13.08 -0.18
N LEU A 53 13.58 -12.78 -1.48
CA LEU A 53 12.53 -12.17 -2.28
C LEU A 53 11.92 -13.17 -3.27
N GLU A 54 10.60 -13.18 -3.31
CA GLU A 54 9.81 -13.88 -4.32
C GLU A 54 9.27 -12.87 -5.34
N TYR A 55 9.08 -13.31 -6.58
CA TYR A 55 8.56 -12.48 -7.66
C TYR A 55 7.34 -13.09 -8.30
N VAL A 56 6.28 -12.28 -8.45
CA VAL A 56 5.07 -12.65 -9.19
C VAL A 56 4.82 -11.63 -10.29
N THR A 57 4.56 -12.10 -11.50
CA THR A 57 4.36 -11.21 -12.64
C THR A 57 2.88 -10.89 -12.84
N GLN A 58 2.54 -9.61 -12.80
CA GLN A 58 1.27 -9.09 -13.24
C GLN A 58 1.34 -8.80 -14.75
N HIS A 59 0.85 -9.73 -15.57
CA HIS A 59 0.91 -9.61 -17.04
C HIS A 59 -0.02 -8.53 -17.58
N GLU A 60 -1.19 -8.36 -16.99
CA GLU A 60 -2.19 -7.36 -17.35
C GLU A 60 -2.42 -6.43 -16.16
N GLN A 61 -2.30 -5.12 -16.37
CA GLN A 61 -2.44 -4.12 -15.31
C GLN A 61 -3.92 -3.78 -15.09
N LEU A 62 -4.65 -4.68 -14.42
CA LEU A 62 -6.08 -4.56 -14.16
C LEU A 62 -6.40 -3.95 -12.79
N GLY A 63 -5.49 -3.18 -12.22
CA GLY A 63 -5.67 -2.47 -10.97
C GLY A 63 -4.94 -3.09 -9.77
N THR A 64 -5.04 -2.42 -8.62
CA THR A 64 -4.32 -2.76 -7.39
C THR A 64 -4.82 -4.05 -6.73
N GLY A 65 -6.12 -4.34 -6.80
CA GLY A 65 -6.67 -5.60 -6.34
C GLY A 65 -6.19 -6.78 -7.17
N HIS A 66 -6.12 -6.64 -8.51
CA HIS A 66 -5.55 -7.66 -9.39
C HIS A 66 -4.06 -7.88 -9.11
N ALA A 67 -3.30 -6.81 -8.80
CA ALA A 67 -1.89 -6.95 -8.41
C ALA A 67 -1.70 -7.81 -7.16
N VAL A 68 -2.63 -7.79 -6.23
CA VAL A 68 -2.62 -8.67 -5.06
C VAL A 68 -3.11 -10.08 -5.41
N ASP A 69 -4.15 -10.18 -6.24
CA ASP A 69 -4.76 -11.47 -6.58
C ASP A 69 -3.82 -12.41 -7.36
N VAL A 70 -2.89 -11.88 -8.18
CA VAL A 70 -1.87 -12.70 -8.85
C VAL A 70 -0.91 -13.41 -7.87
N CYS A 71 -0.89 -12.99 -6.59
CA CYS A 71 -0.12 -13.66 -5.54
C CYS A 71 -0.85 -14.85 -4.91
N ARG A 72 -2.11 -15.11 -5.27
CA ARG A 72 -2.96 -16.15 -4.66
C ARG A 72 -2.29 -17.50 -4.63
N ASP A 73 -1.74 -17.95 -5.76
CA ASP A 73 -1.15 -19.29 -5.87
C ASP A 73 0.12 -19.42 -5.03
N CYS A 74 0.98 -18.41 -5.00
CA CYS A 74 2.20 -18.46 -4.19
C CYS A 74 1.90 -18.33 -2.69
N LEU A 75 0.74 -17.78 -2.30
CA LEU A 75 0.31 -17.61 -0.91
C LEU A 75 -0.80 -18.60 -0.49
N ALA A 76 -1.09 -19.63 -1.29
CA ALA A 76 -2.21 -20.54 -1.05
C ALA A 76 -2.14 -21.27 0.31
N ASP A 77 -0.93 -21.58 0.78
CA ASP A 77 -0.68 -22.25 2.07
C ASP A 77 -0.31 -21.26 3.18
N PHE A 78 -0.40 -19.95 2.93
CA PHE A 78 -0.03 -18.93 3.92
C PHE A 78 -1.23 -18.63 4.84
N ASP A 79 -1.05 -18.89 6.13
CA ASP A 79 -2.00 -18.59 7.19
C ASP A 79 -1.40 -17.52 8.12
N GLY A 80 -1.64 -16.27 7.80
CA GLY A 80 -1.09 -15.14 8.57
C GLY A 80 -1.49 -13.79 8.00
N ASP A 81 -0.84 -12.75 8.50
CA ASP A 81 -1.11 -11.37 8.13
C ASP A 81 -0.19 -10.94 6.99
N ALA A 82 -0.74 -10.27 5.98
CA ALA A 82 -0.02 -9.78 4.82
C ALA A 82 -0.09 -8.25 4.71
N TYR A 83 1.07 -7.60 4.70
CA TYR A 83 1.14 -6.20 4.28
C TYR A 83 0.95 -6.10 2.78
N VAL A 84 0.19 -5.11 2.37
CA VAL A 84 0.10 -4.68 0.98
C VAL A 84 0.55 -3.22 0.90
N LEU A 85 1.64 -3.00 0.18
CA LEU A 85 2.33 -1.73 0.12
C LEU A 85 2.63 -1.36 -1.34
N ALA A 86 2.63 -0.06 -1.64
CA ALA A 86 3.07 0.45 -2.93
C ALA A 86 4.61 0.55 -2.96
N GLY A 87 5.22 0.12 -4.06
CA GLY A 87 6.69 0.16 -4.23
C GLY A 87 7.27 1.55 -4.49
N ASP A 88 6.43 2.57 -4.61
CA ASP A 88 6.80 3.95 -4.93
C ASP A 88 6.66 4.94 -3.76
N GLY A 89 6.50 4.41 -2.53
CA GLY A 89 6.46 5.15 -1.27
C GLY A 89 7.75 4.97 -0.44
N PRO A 90 8.90 5.52 -0.85
CA PRO A 90 10.20 5.23 -0.23
C PRO A 90 10.36 5.82 1.18
N LEU A 91 9.42 6.66 1.64
CA LEU A 91 9.45 7.27 2.98
C LEU A 91 8.82 6.41 4.06
N ILE A 92 8.26 5.24 3.71
CA ILE A 92 7.67 4.32 4.68
C ILE A 92 8.65 3.95 5.78
N ARG A 93 8.19 3.93 7.04
CA ARG A 93 9.02 3.57 8.21
C ARG A 93 8.67 2.20 8.74
N SER A 94 9.67 1.48 9.20
CA SER A 94 9.48 0.20 9.89
C SER A 94 8.66 0.34 11.17
N GLU A 95 8.74 1.50 11.86
CA GLU A 95 7.94 1.83 13.04
C GLU A 95 6.44 1.87 12.72
N THR A 96 6.06 2.50 11.61
CA THR A 96 4.66 2.52 11.13
C THR A 96 4.15 1.11 10.91
N LEU A 97 4.94 0.24 10.25
CA LEU A 97 4.57 -1.15 10.00
C LEU A 97 4.40 -1.93 11.32
N ARG A 98 5.31 -1.75 12.29
CA ARG A 98 5.19 -2.41 13.61
C ARG A 98 3.94 -1.95 14.34
N THR A 99 3.65 -0.64 14.36
CA THR A 99 2.43 -0.10 14.99
C THR A 99 1.17 -0.70 14.35
N MET A 100 1.13 -0.81 13.02
CA MET A 100 0.03 -1.49 12.33
C MET A 100 -0.13 -2.94 12.80
N GLN A 101 0.97 -3.68 12.92
CA GLN A 101 0.94 -5.08 13.33
C GLN A 101 0.48 -5.25 14.79
N GLU A 102 0.94 -4.37 15.69
CA GLU A 102 0.52 -4.37 17.09
C GLU A 102 -1.00 -4.17 17.20
N VAL A 103 -1.53 -3.13 16.54
CA VAL A 103 -2.98 -2.85 16.54
C VAL A 103 -3.78 -3.98 15.88
N HIS A 104 -3.28 -4.52 14.77
CA HIS A 104 -3.92 -5.62 14.04
C HIS A 104 -4.12 -6.84 14.94
N ARG A 105 -3.07 -7.25 15.64
CA ARG A 105 -3.08 -8.39 16.55
C ARG A 105 -3.86 -8.14 17.82
N GLU A 106 -3.70 -6.97 18.44
CA GLU A 106 -4.44 -6.59 19.65
C GLU A 106 -5.96 -6.69 19.45
N HIS A 107 -6.40 -6.36 18.25
CA HIS A 107 -7.82 -6.28 17.95
C HIS A 107 -8.37 -7.43 17.13
N ASP A 108 -7.56 -8.43 16.80
CA ASP A 108 -7.93 -9.53 15.88
C ASP A 108 -8.60 -8.98 14.60
N ALA A 109 -7.94 -7.98 14.01
CA ALA A 109 -8.50 -7.23 12.89
C ALA A 109 -8.40 -8.04 11.59
N ALA A 110 -9.38 -7.90 10.70
CA ALA A 110 -9.30 -8.43 9.34
C ALA A 110 -8.53 -7.52 8.39
N ALA A 111 -8.49 -6.22 8.72
CA ALA A 111 -7.63 -5.25 8.07
C ALA A 111 -7.21 -4.14 9.04
N THR A 112 -6.00 -3.63 8.87
CA THR A 112 -5.49 -2.43 9.56
C THR A 112 -4.90 -1.51 8.51
N LEU A 113 -5.37 -0.27 8.48
CA LEU A 113 -4.95 0.76 7.54
C LEU A 113 -4.15 1.81 8.28
N ALA A 114 -2.96 2.13 7.80
CA ALA A 114 -2.28 3.32 8.29
C ALA A 114 -2.77 4.55 7.53
N THR A 115 -2.97 5.64 8.25
CA THR A 115 -3.48 6.91 7.73
C THR A 115 -2.57 8.06 8.13
N SER A 116 -2.77 9.18 7.50
CA SER A 116 -2.14 10.45 7.84
C SER A 116 -3.17 11.57 7.77
N THR A 117 -2.98 12.60 8.58
CA THR A 117 -3.79 13.82 8.51
C THR A 117 -2.94 14.94 7.94
N ILE A 118 -3.36 15.49 6.79
CA ILE A 118 -2.59 16.49 6.02
C ILE A 118 -3.42 17.69 5.62
N ASP A 119 -2.77 18.82 5.37
CA ASP A 119 -3.42 20.08 5.00
C ASP A 119 -3.99 20.06 3.59
N ASP A 120 -3.24 19.50 2.62
CA ASP A 120 -3.70 19.35 1.24
C ASP A 120 -3.88 17.84 0.89
N PRO A 121 -5.09 17.32 1.04
CA PRO A 121 -5.38 15.91 0.77
C PRO A 121 -5.58 15.58 -0.71
N THR A 122 -5.29 16.50 -1.62
CA THR A 122 -5.51 16.32 -3.06
C THR A 122 -4.77 15.09 -3.59
N GLY A 123 -5.48 14.26 -4.35
CA GLY A 123 -4.94 13.05 -4.99
C GLY A 123 -5.03 11.78 -4.15
N TYR A 124 -5.17 11.87 -2.83
CA TYR A 124 -5.24 10.68 -1.96
C TYR A 124 -6.67 10.16 -1.78
N GLY A 125 -6.81 8.88 -1.44
CA GLY A 125 -8.05 8.30 -0.92
C GLY A 125 -8.43 8.92 0.43
N ARG A 126 -9.71 9.19 0.65
CA ARG A 126 -10.23 9.72 1.91
C ARG A 126 -10.73 8.62 2.81
N ILE A 127 -10.40 8.70 4.08
CA ILE A 127 -10.97 7.82 5.09
C ILE A 127 -12.34 8.36 5.48
N ILE A 128 -13.35 7.53 5.30
CA ILE A 128 -14.70 7.82 5.76
C ILE A 128 -14.91 7.10 7.09
N ARG A 129 -15.40 7.86 8.07
CA ARG A 129 -15.77 7.36 9.39
C ARG A 129 -17.27 7.50 9.61
N ASN A 130 -17.86 6.52 10.27
CA ASN A 130 -19.26 6.60 10.68
C ASN A 130 -19.45 7.55 11.89
N ASP A 131 -20.70 7.74 12.32
CA ASP A 131 -21.06 8.62 13.45
C ASP A 131 -20.40 8.22 14.79
N GLN A 132 -19.88 7.00 14.88
CA GLN A 132 -19.15 6.49 16.05
C GLN A 132 -17.62 6.64 15.91
N GLY A 133 -17.15 7.33 14.85
CA GLY A 133 -15.73 7.52 14.56
C GLY A 133 -15.01 6.27 14.01
N ARG A 134 -15.74 5.18 13.74
CA ARG A 134 -15.15 3.94 13.21
C ARG A 134 -15.05 3.99 11.69
N PHE A 135 -14.14 3.21 11.14
CA PHE A 135 -13.97 3.05 9.69
C PHE A 135 -15.28 2.64 9.00
N GLU A 136 -15.54 3.25 7.86
CA GLU A 136 -16.65 2.90 6.99
C GLU A 136 -16.18 2.58 5.56
N ALA A 137 -15.36 3.45 4.96
CA ALA A 137 -14.86 3.28 3.60
C ALA A 137 -13.60 4.09 3.32
N ILE A 138 -12.94 3.74 2.21
CA ILE A 138 -11.97 4.59 1.51
C ILE A 138 -12.66 5.10 0.25
N ILE A 139 -12.65 6.42 0.02
CA ILE A 139 -13.17 7.01 -1.20
C ILE A 139 -12.03 7.65 -1.97
N GLU A 140 -11.78 7.17 -3.16
CA GLU A 140 -10.77 7.73 -4.06
C GLU A 140 -11.06 9.19 -4.40
N HIS A 141 -10.03 10.02 -4.50
CA HIS A 141 -10.17 11.47 -4.75
C HIS A 141 -11.09 11.78 -5.93
N LYS A 142 -10.97 11.02 -7.02
CA LYS A 142 -11.77 11.20 -8.25
C LYS A 142 -13.27 10.94 -8.04
N ASN A 143 -13.61 10.08 -7.08
CA ASN A 143 -14.98 9.66 -6.80
C ASN A 143 -15.60 10.42 -5.61
N ALA A 144 -14.80 11.24 -4.91
CA ALA A 144 -15.22 11.95 -3.71
C ALA A 144 -16.12 13.16 -4.04
N THR A 145 -17.17 13.35 -3.24
CA THR A 145 -17.96 14.59 -3.23
C THR A 145 -17.14 15.75 -2.66
N ASP A 146 -17.58 16.99 -2.83
CA ASP A 146 -16.87 18.16 -2.29
C ASP A 146 -16.73 18.10 -0.76
N ALA A 147 -17.75 17.61 -0.04
CA ALA A 147 -17.69 17.39 1.39
C ALA A 147 -16.65 16.32 1.77
N GLN A 148 -16.57 15.23 1.01
CA GLN A 148 -15.56 14.18 1.22
C GLN A 148 -14.15 14.66 0.88
N ARG A 149 -14.00 15.49 -0.17
CA ARG A 149 -12.70 16.08 -0.53
C ARG A 149 -12.12 16.97 0.55
N ALA A 150 -12.97 17.58 1.38
CA ALA A 150 -12.55 18.41 2.51
C ALA A 150 -12.02 17.60 3.72
N ILE A 151 -12.16 16.28 3.72
CA ILE A 151 -11.60 15.41 4.76
C ILE A 151 -10.08 15.41 4.62
N SER A 152 -9.37 15.72 5.71
CA SER A 152 -7.91 15.78 5.78
C SER A 152 -7.26 14.42 6.07
N GLU A 153 -8.02 13.44 6.60
CA GLU A 153 -7.50 12.09 6.85
C GLU A 153 -7.45 11.30 5.55
N VAL A 154 -6.23 10.89 5.17
CA VAL A 154 -5.94 10.25 3.89
C VAL A 154 -5.35 8.85 4.07
N TYR A 155 -5.50 8.04 3.02
CA TYR A 155 -4.95 6.69 2.92
C TYR A 155 -3.75 6.66 1.96
N PRO A 156 -2.52 6.51 2.46
CA PRO A 156 -1.31 6.46 1.63
C PRO A 156 -0.98 5.06 1.07
N SER A 157 -1.96 4.15 1.00
CA SER A 157 -1.81 2.79 0.48
C SER A 157 -0.96 1.85 1.35
N TYR A 158 -1.01 2.03 2.67
CA TYR A 158 -0.39 1.11 3.62
C TYR A 158 -1.47 0.30 4.34
N ALA A 159 -1.57 -0.99 4.00
CA ALA A 159 -2.55 -1.90 4.59
C ALA A 159 -1.90 -3.18 5.11
N LEU A 160 -2.46 -3.72 6.19
CA LEU A 160 -2.20 -5.04 6.72
C LEU A 160 -3.52 -5.80 6.75
N PHE A 161 -3.54 -7.00 6.22
CA PHE A 161 -4.73 -7.85 6.12
C PHE A 161 -4.49 -9.24 6.72
N ASP A 162 -5.51 -9.84 7.31
CA ASP A 162 -5.61 -11.29 7.36
C ASP A 162 -5.63 -11.81 5.91
N ALA A 163 -4.62 -12.59 5.54
CA ALA A 163 -4.40 -12.99 4.15
C ALA A 163 -5.55 -13.82 3.60
N LYS A 164 -6.10 -14.73 4.40
CA LYS A 164 -7.21 -15.57 3.96
C LYS A 164 -8.44 -14.73 3.63
N ARG A 165 -8.84 -13.82 4.52
CA ARG A 165 -9.99 -12.93 4.31
C ARG A 165 -9.76 -11.98 3.13
N LEU A 166 -8.54 -11.51 2.94
CA LEU A 166 -8.18 -10.69 1.78
C LEU A 166 -8.46 -11.44 0.47
N PHE A 167 -7.96 -12.67 0.32
CA PHE A 167 -8.16 -13.45 -0.89
C PHE A 167 -9.61 -13.93 -1.06
N ASP A 168 -10.32 -14.24 0.01
CA ASP A 168 -11.75 -14.57 -0.04
C ASP A 168 -12.58 -13.38 -0.60
N GLU A 169 -12.27 -12.14 -0.19
CA GLU A 169 -12.94 -10.94 -0.70
C GLU A 169 -12.52 -10.58 -2.14
N LEU A 170 -11.25 -10.77 -2.50
CA LEU A 170 -10.75 -10.54 -3.86
C LEU A 170 -11.42 -11.45 -4.89
N GLU A 171 -11.74 -12.70 -4.53
CA GLU A 171 -12.37 -13.67 -5.43
C GLU A 171 -13.73 -13.17 -5.96
N THR A 172 -14.45 -12.39 -5.15
CA THR A 172 -15.78 -11.88 -5.50
C THR A 172 -15.79 -10.39 -5.85
N LEU A 173 -14.64 -9.75 -5.88
CA LEU A 173 -14.53 -8.32 -6.19
C LEU A 173 -14.67 -8.10 -7.69
N ALA A 174 -15.75 -7.42 -8.09
CA ALA A 174 -15.97 -7.07 -9.49
C ALA A 174 -15.10 -5.88 -9.89
N PRO A 175 -14.65 -5.83 -11.16
CA PRO A 175 -14.01 -4.65 -11.71
C PRO A 175 -14.93 -3.43 -11.66
N ASP A 176 -14.35 -2.25 -11.44
CA ASP A 176 -15.07 -0.98 -11.50
C ASP A 176 -15.71 -0.80 -12.88
N SER A 177 -16.98 -0.40 -12.90
CA SER A 177 -17.77 -0.33 -14.14
C SER A 177 -17.33 0.78 -15.11
N VAL A 178 -16.54 1.73 -14.64
CA VAL A 178 -16.07 2.87 -15.45
C VAL A 178 -14.65 2.64 -15.96
N THR A 179 -13.76 2.16 -15.08
CA THR A 179 -12.33 2.00 -15.40
C THR A 179 -11.98 0.56 -15.81
N GLY A 180 -12.78 -0.43 -15.44
CA GLY A 180 -12.48 -1.85 -15.59
C GLY A 180 -11.41 -2.37 -14.63
N GLU A 181 -10.95 -1.55 -13.70
CA GLU A 181 -9.92 -1.91 -12.73
C GLU A 181 -10.50 -2.54 -11.45
N VAL A 182 -9.78 -3.46 -10.86
CA VAL A 182 -10.07 -4.04 -9.54
C VAL A 182 -9.32 -3.23 -8.48
N TYR A 183 -10.07 -2.50 -7.65
CA TYR A 183 -9.48 -1.62 -6.63
C TYR A 183 -9.35 -2.31 -5.28
N LEU A 184 -8.14 -2.45 -4.77
CA LEU A 184 -7.87 -2.98 -3.43
C LEU A 184 -8.56 -2.14 -2.34
N THR A 185 -8.73 -0.85 -2.56
CA THR A 185 -9.34 0.09 -1.61
C THR A 185 -10.81 -0.22 -1.29
N GLU A 186 -11.45 -1.11 -2.06
CA GLU A 186 -12.80 -1.60 -1.74
C GLU A 186 -12.81 -2.72 -0.68
N ILE A 187 -11.71 -3.47 -0.54
CA ILE A 187 -11.65 -4.63 0.36
C ILE A 187 -11.91 -4.26 1.83
N PRO A 188 -11.30 -3.21 2.42
CA PRO A 188 -11.59 -2.86 3.80
C PRO A 188 -13.08 -2.58 4.07
N ALA A 189 -13.75 -1.88 3.15
CA ALA A 189 -15.18 -1.59 3.28
C ALA A 189 -16.04 -2.86 3.14
N ARG A 190 -15.64 -3.83 2.33
CA ARG A 190 -16.30 -5.13 2.19
C ARG A 190 -16.16 -5.95 3.46
N LEU A 191 -14.94 -6.05 4.00
CA LEU A 191 -14.67 -6.70 5.28
C LEU A 191 -15.50 -6.08 6.42
N HIS A 192 -15.55 -4.75 6.49
CA HIS A 192 -16.36 -4.04 7.47
C HIS A 192 -17.85 -4.36 7.35
N ARG A 193 -18.39 -4.35 6.13
CA ARG A 193 -19.81 -4.71 5.87
C ARG A 193 -20.14 -6.17 6.17
N ALA A 194 -19.17 -7.07 6.03
CA ALA A 194 -19.27 -8.47 6.44
C ALA A 194 -19.20 -8.67 7.96
N GLY A 195 -19.02 -7.59 8.75
CA GLY A 195 -18.96 -7.62 10.21
C GLY A 195 -17.56 -7.90 10.77
N HIS A 196 -16.54 -7.93 9.92
CA HIS A 196 -15.16 -8.05 10.35
C HIS A 196 -14.62 -6.71 10.89
N ARG A 197 -13.66 -6.81 11.79
CA ARG A 197 -13.01 -5.64 12.37
C ARG A 197 -12.01 -5.05 11.41
N VAL A 198 -12.14 -3.74 11.15
CA VAL A 198 -11.17 -2.94 10.38
C VAL A 198 -10.69 -1.81 11.27
N GLU A 199 -9.39 -1.78 11.50
CA GLU A 199 -8.73 -0.77 12.33
C GLU A 199 -8.05 0.32 11.46
N ILE A 200 -7.96 1.51 12.03
CA ILE A 200 -7.25 2.64 11.44
C ILE A 200 -6.22 3.15 12.44
N VAL A 201 -5.02 3.34 11.96
CA VAL A 201 -3.90 3.86 12.76
C VAL A 201 -3.38 5.14 12.09
N ASP A 202 -3.55 6.28 12.75
CA ASP A 202 -2.93 7.55 12.34
C ASP A 202 -1.44 7.51 12.73
N ALA A 203 -0.66 6.77 11.96
CA ALA A 203 0.73 6.44 12.26
C ALA A 203 1.70 6.87 11.17
N VAL A 204 1.22 7.48 10.07
CA VAL A 204 2.07 7.96 9.00
C VAL A 204 2.31 9.45 9.17
N PRO A 205 3.55 9.90 9.45
CA PRO A 205 3.87 11.32 9.46
C PRO A 205 3.46 11.99 8.14
N PRO A 206 2.96 13.24 8.17
CA PRO A 206 2.50 13.93 6.95
C PRO A 206 3.53 13.97 5.81
N GLU A 207 4.81 14.12 6.15
CA GLU A 207 5.89 14.10 5.18
C GLU A 207 6.16 12.72 4.56
N ASP A 208 5.71 11.63 5.20
CA ASP A 208 5.99 10.26 4.77
C ASP A 208 4.98 9.69 3.76
N ILE A 209 3.89 10.41 3.52
CA ILE A 209 2.89 9.98 2.53
C ILE A 209 3.29 10.29 1.09
N LEU A 210 4.34 11.10 0.90
CA LEU A 210 4.75 11.55 -0.42
C LEU A 210 5.13 10.36 -1.30
N SER A 211 4.40 10.21 -2.40
CA SER A 211 4.75 9.33 -3.51
C SER A 211 5.35 10.14 -4.65
N ILE A 212 6.25 9.52 -5.42
CA ILE A 212 7.00 10.22 -6.46
C ILE A 212 6.31 10.02 -7.81
N ASN A 213 5.71 11.08 -8.35
CA ASN A 213 5.10 11.08 -9.69
C ASN A 213 5.73 12.13 -10.61
N THR A 214 6.46 13.09 -10.05
CA THR A 214 7.12 14.18 -10.77
C THR A 214 8.58 14.32 -10.32
N MET A 215 9.40 15.05 -11.11
CA MET A 215 10.78 15.33 -10.74
C MET A 215 10.90 16.22 -9.51
N ASP A 216 9.92 17.11 -9.28
CA ASP A 216 9.89 17.97 -8.10
C ASP A 216 9.64 17.13 -6.84
N GLN A 217 8.67 16.18 -6.91
CA GLN A 217 8.43 15.23 -5.82
C GLN A 217 9.64 14.32 -5.56
N LEU A 218 10.35 13.91 -6.62
CA LEU A 218 11.59 13.14 -6.48
C LEU A 218 12.63 13.94 -5.66
N ALA A 219 12.84 15.20 -6.00
CA ALA A 219 13.80 16.06 -5.31
C ALA A 219 13.41 16.31 -3.84
N GLU A 220 12.12 16.48 -3.56
CA GLU A 220 11.60 16.66 -2.21
C GLU A 220 11.81 15.40 -1.36
N VAL A 221 11.43 14.24 -1.87
CA VAL A 221 11.61 12.96 -1.18
C VAL A 221 13.09 12.61 -1.00
N ASP A 222 13.94 12.90 -1.99
CA ASP A 222 15.40 12.76 -1.88
C ASP A 222 15.97 13.58 -0.72
N ALA A 223 15.56 14.84 -0.61
CA ALA A 223 16.00 15.72 0.47
C ALA A 223 15.55 15.21 1.86
N ILE A 224 14.30 14.70 1.97
CA ILE A 224 13.78 14.13 3.21
C ILE A 224 14.58 12.88 3.61
N LEU A 225 14.82 11.96 2.67
CA LEU A 225 15.58 10.74 2.96
C LEU A 225 17.02 11.06 3.36
N ARG A 226 17.71 11.95 2.63
CA ARG A 226 19.08 12.35 2.99
C ARG A 226 19.19 12.99 4.36
N ALA A 227 18.15 13.68 4.82
CA ALA A 227 18.12 14.26 6.15
C ALA A 227 17.92 13.21 7.28
N ARG A 228 17.52 11.97 6.92
CA ARG A 228 17.30 10.85 7.87
C ARG A 228 18.50 9.92 7.98
N LEU A 229 19.42 9.95 6.98
CA LEU A 229 20.66 9.16 6.96
C LEU A 229 21.76 9.80 7.80
#